data_b1940adcf34ee001980e3408a98360bf
#
_entry.id   b1940adcf34ee001980e3408a98360bf
#
_cell.length_a   1.000
_cell.length_b   1.000
_cell.length_c   1.000
_cell.angle_alpha   90.00
_cell.angle_beta   90.00
_cell.angle_gamma   90.00
#
_symmetry.space_group_name_H-M   'P 1'
#
loop_
_entity.id
_entity.type
_entity.pdbx_description
1 polymer ?
#
loop_
_entity_poly.entity_id
_entity_poly.type
_entity_poly.pdbx_seq_one_letter_code
_entity_poly.pdbx_strand_id
1 'polypeptide(L)'
;MRHFYYIVTFICTLFFLSPVRAQDLQIGAYYFDGWATEKSSAYTPKLLNQYQDRMPIWGWRDDNIEIMERQIDIASKNGIDFFAFCWYYADDKGPFNEKAIRAKPAHTSLDLFLKAKNKNKMKFCILIANHDGAKIEGEENWKRTIGYFADNYFSDSQYLTIDDKPVVIYYLPLDAQPFISSMNGEAVAKGYKGLYTMSCGYGLKDYDAMTWYNSFDGKKESEEQDYEDLFTWIERIRNKIPEKTVVAPLCSVGWDKRPWENVEKSVYYVNKSTSAFREHLYRAVDYLYSRNTPNSIIMIYAWNEYGEGGYLAPTVGDKRGKFLKQVKKTKRYARRKK
;
A
#
# COMPACT_ATOMS: atom_id res chain seq x y z
N MET A 1 -49.68 -31.35 54.68
CA MET A 1 -49.10 -31.41 53.32
C MET A 1 -48.75 -30.03 52.86
N ARG A 2 -47.43 -29.68 52.87
CA ARG A 2 -46.94 -28.37 52.45
C ARG A 2 -46.43 -28.50 50.97
N HIS A 3 -47.06 -27.78 50.02
CA HIS A 3 -46.62 -27.72 48.62
C HIS A 3 -45.53 -26.65 48.49
N PHE A 4 -44.32 -27.08 48.10
CA PHE A 4 -43.23 -26.20 47.69
C PHE A 4 -43.38 -25.91 46.22
N TYR A 5 -43.60 -24.64 45.87
CA TYR A 5 -43.51 -24.17 44.46
C TYR A 5 -42.09 -23.74 44.16
N TYR A 6 -41.44 -24.43 43.23
CA TYR A 6 -40.16 -23.99 42.65
C TYR A 6 -40.42 -22.96 41.53
N ILE A 7 -40.01 -21.74 41.77
CA ILE A 7 -39.98 -20.71 40.71
C ILE A 7 -38.68 -20.89 39.97
N VAL A 8 -38.72 -21.36 38.70
CA VAL A 8 -37.60 -21.40 37.80
C VAL A 8 -37.51 -20.06 37.10
N THR A 9 -36.56 -19.22 37.51
CA THR A 9 -36.28 -17.94 36.85
C THR A 9 -35.44 -18.19 35.61
N PHE A 10 -36.02 -18.03 34.44
CA PHE A 10 -35.34 -18.14 33.14
C PHE A 10 -34.60 -16.81 32.90
N ILE A 11 -33.29 -16.78 33.12
CA ILE A 11 -32.45 -15.62 32.73
C ILE A 11 -32.17 -15.68 31.23
N CYS A 12 -32.96 -14.95 30.45
CA CYS A 12 -32.66 -14.69 29.03
C CYS A 12 -31.45 -13.77 28.94
N THR A 13 -30.28 -14.33 28.71
CA THR A 13 -29.09 -13.55 28.34
C THR A 13 -29.25 -13.05 26.90
N LEU A 14 -29.74 -11.82 26.77
CA LEU A 14 -29.73 -11.10 25.49
C LEU A 14 -28.27 -10.82 25.10
N PHE A 15 -27.72 -11.63 24.22
CA PHE A 15 -26.50 -11.28 23.52
C PHE A 15 -26.81 -10.08 22.60
N PHE A 16 -26.49 -8.89 23.05
CA PHE A 16 -26.41 -7.74 22.19
C PHE A 16 -25.26 -7.99 21.20
N LEU A 17 -25.57 -8.51 20.03
CA LEU A 17 -24.70 -8.43 18.87
C LEU A 17 -24.54 -6.92 18.58
N SER A 18 -23.48 -6.32 19.11
CA SER A 18 -23.09 -4.98 18.69
C SER A 18 -22.95 -5.02 17.17
N PRO A 19 -23.64 -4.14 16.42
CA PRO A 19 -23.45 -4.10 14.99
C PRO A 19 -21.97 -3.84 14.74
N VAL A 20 -21.30 -4.73 13.99
CA VAL A 20 -19.94 -4.50 13.51
C VAL A 20 -19.98 -3.18 12.78
N ARG A 21 -19.48 -2.13 13.42
CA ARG A 21 -19.45 -0.79 12.83
C ARG A 21 -18.52 -0.89 11.64
N ALA A 22 -19.08 -0.81 10.43
CA ALA A 22 -18.28 -0.80 9.22
C ALA A 22 -17.15 0.23 9.38
N GLN A 23 -15.90 -0.23 9.39
CA GLN A 23 -14.75 0.66 9.56
C GLN A 23 -14.78 1.73 8.46
N ASP A 24 -14.31 2.93 8.78
CA ASP A 24 -14.22 3.99 7.78
C ASP A 24 -13.23 3.58 6.69
N LEU A 25 -13.63 3.77 5.43
CA LEU A 25 -12.76 3.50 4.29
C LEU A 25 -11.40 4.18 4.50
N GLN A 26 -10.34 3.40 4.45
CA GLN A 26 -8.95 3.87 4.43
C GLN A 26 -8.40 3.76 3.01
N ILE A 27 -7.69 4.79 2.56
CA ILE A 27 -7.05 4.81 1.24
C ILE A 27 -5.56 5.02 1.44
N GLY A 28 -4.79 4.00 1.07
CA GLY A 28 -3.33 4.03 1.08
C GLY A 28 -2.76 4.26 -0.31
N ALA A 29 -1.57 4.82 -0.38
CA ALA A 29 -0.79 4.90 -1.61
C ALA A 29 0.60 4.31 -1.39
N TYR A 30 1.08 3.52 -2.34
CA TYR A 30 2.46 3.05 -2.34
C TYR A 30 3.40 4.23 -2.53
N TYR A 31 4.46 4.25 -1.74
CA TYR A 31 5.49 5.28 -1.79
C TYR A 31 6.83 4.65 -2.18
N PHE A 32 7.32 4.99 -3.36
CA PHE A 32 8.61 4.55 -3.86
C PHE A 32 9.73 5.48 -3.34
N ASP A 33 10.72 4.91 -2.65
CA ASP A 33 11.83 5.68 -2.05
C ASP A 33 13.08 5.72 -2.95
N GLY A 34 12.87 5.90 -4.25
CA GLY A 34 13.95 5.97 -5.24
C GLY A 34 14.38 7.39 -5.64
N TRP A 35 13.73 8.42 -5.10
CA TRP A 35 13.97 9.83 -5.50
C TRP A 35 14.85 10.60 -4.51
N ALA A 36 15.25 9.98 -3.41
CA ALA A 36 15.96 10.63 -2.32
C ALA A 36 17.48 10.73 -2.52
N THR A 37 18.03 10.25 -3.62
CA THR A 37 19.47 10.30 -3.89
C THR A 37 19.77 10.61 -5.36
N GLU A 38 20.81 11.40 -5.62
CA GLU A 38 21.27 11.72 -6.99
C GLU A 38 21.74 10.51 -7.78
N LYS A 39 22.16 9.45 -7.08
CA LYS A 39 22.71 8.23 -7.70
C LYS A 39 21.64 7.15 -7.93
N SER A 40 20.37 7.48 -7.79
CA SER A 40 19.30 6.51 -8.02
C SER A 40 19.23 6.12 -9.49
N SER A 41 19.07 4.82 -9.76
CA SER A 41 18.77 4.29 -11.09
C SER A 41 17.42 4.75 -11.65
N ALA A 42 16.58 5.35 -10.80
CA ALA A 42 15.30 5.94 -11.23
C ALA A 42 15.48 7.16 -12.15
N TYR A 43 16.63 7.88 -12.06
CA TYR A 43 16.93 9.04 -12.89
C TYR A 43 17.51 8.64 -14.24
N THR A 44 16.67 8.10 -15.12
CA THR A 44 17.14 7.81 -16.46
C THR A 44 17.21 9.09 -17.31
N PRO A 45 18.18 9.20 -18.26
CA PRO A 45 18.22 10.35 -19.16
C PRO A 45 16.92 10.55 -19.95
N LYS A 46 16.22 9.47 -20.29
CA LYS A 46 14.95 9.50 -20.98
C LYS A 46 13.84 10.11 -20.12
N LEU A 47 13.72 9.71 -18.84
CA LEU A 47 12.79 10.33 -17.89
C LEU A 47 13.05 11.83 -17.78
N LEU A 48 14.30 12.20 -17.53
CA LEU A 48 14.69 13.57 -17.27
C LEU A 48 14.53 14.51 -18.48
N ASN A 49 14.69 14.00 -19.69
CA ASN A 49 14.67 14.82 -20.90
C ASN A 49 13.33 14.78 -21.66
N GLN A 50 12.60 13.66 -21.62
CA GLN A 50 11.42 13.47 -22.47
C GLN A 50 10.10 13.44 -21.69
N TYR A 51 10.13 13.30 -20.35
CA TYR A 51 8.95 13.19 -19.50
C TYR A 51 8.92 14.25 -18.40
N GLN A 52 9.28 15.49 -18.75
CA GLN A 52 9.32 16.64 -17.82
C GLN A 52 7.94 16.96 -17.20
N ASP A 53 6.86 16.59 -17.84
CA ASP A 53 5.50 16.69 -17.31
C ASP A 53 5.27 15.83 -16.07
N ARG A 54 6.06 14.76 -15.89
CA ARG A 54 6.02 13.89 -14.69
C ARG A 54 6.83 14.42 -13.50
N MET A 55 7.64 15.45 -13.71
CA MET A 55 8.42 16.05 -12.61
C MET A 55 7.51 16.59 -11.53
N PRO A 56 7.69 16.21 -10.25
CA PRO A 56 6.93 16.76 -9.14
C PRO A 56 7.07 18.28 -9.06
N ILE A 57 6.09 18.95 -8.49
CA ILE A 57 6.10 20.43 -8.32
C ILE A 57 7.16 20.94 -7.35
N TRP A 58 7.89 20.05 -6.67
CA TRP A 58 9.04 20.34 -5.81
C TRP A 58 10.37 19.92 -6.42
N GLY A 59 10.39 19.49 -7.69
CA GLY A 59 11.57 18.94 -8.35
C GLY A 59 11.64 17.42 -8.21
N TRP A 60 12.60 16.79 -8.87
CA TRP A 60 12.73 15.34 -8.88
C TRP A 60 13.14 14.75 -7.52
N ARG A 61 13.89 15.47 -6.71
CA ARG A 61 14.42 14.98 -5.43
C ARG A 61 13.43 15.20 -4.29
N ASP A 62 13.31 14.21 -3.43
CA ASP A 62 12.47 14.24 -2.22
C ASP A 62 13.25 13.89 -0.94
N ASP A 63 14.54 14.24 -0.90
CA ASP A 63 15.48 14.05 0.20
C ASP A 63 15.48 15.17 1.27
N ASN A 64 14.42 15.97 1.30
CA ASN A 64 14.31 17.15 2.14
C ASN A 64 13.08 17.09 3.04
N ILE A 65 13.22 17.49 4.32
CA ILE A 65 12.15 17.41 5.32
C ILE A 65 10.95 18.29 4.96
N GLU A 66 11.18 19.49 4.41
CA GLU A 66 10.12 20.40 4.02
C GLU A 66 9.30 19.83 2.84
N ILE A 67 9.97 19.11 1.93
CA ILE A 67 9.30 18.41 0.84
C ILE A 67 8.45 17.29 1.39
N MET A 68 8.94 16.46 2.33
CA MET A 68 8.15 15.40 2.96
C MET A 68 6.94 15.97 3.70
N GLU A 69 7.12 17.03 4.49
CA GLU A 69 6.03 17.72 5.17
C GLU A 69 4.97 18.25 4.18
N ARG A 70 5.41 18.79 3.05
CA ARG A 70 4.51 19.24 1.98
C ARG A 70 3.76 18.05 1.34
N GLN A 71 4.42 16.94 1.12
CA GLN A 71 3.78 15.72 0.59
C GLN A 71 2.71 15.20 1.56
N ILE A 72 3.00 15.13 2.86
CA ILE A 72 2.04 14.77 3.91
C ILE A 72 0.82 15.68 3.88
N ASP A 73 1.02 17.00 3.83
CA ASP A 73 -0.07 17.98 3.81
C ASP A 73 -0.95 17.84 2.56
N ILE A 74 -0.34 17.64 1.41
CA ILE A 74 -1.07 17.49 0.14
C ILE A 74 -1.84 16.16 0.13
N ALA A 75 -1.22 15.06 0.53
CA ALA A 75 -1.81 13.73 0.53
C ALA A 75 -3.00 13.65 1.51
N SER A 76 -2.79 14.01 2.78
CA SER A 76 -3.82 13.95 3.82
C SER A 76 -5.01 14.86 3.53
N LYS A 77 -4.78 16.09 3.06
CA LYS A 77 -5.84 17.04 2.66
C LYS A 77 -6.73 16.49 1.53
N ASN A 78 -6.19 15.60 0.72
CA ASN A 78 -6.90 15.00 -0.41
C ASN A 78 -7.41 13.58 -0.16
N GLY A 79 -7.30 13.06 1.07
CA GLY A 79 -7.96 11.83 1.49
C GLY A 79 -7.12 10.57 1.37
N ILE A 80 -5.80 10.70 1.19
CA ILE A 80 -4.85 9.60 1.45
C ILE A 80 -4.70 9.50 2.97
N ASP A 81 -4.95 8.32 3.52
CA ASP A 81 -4.91 8.08 4.96
C ASP A 81 -3.54 7.57 5.41
N PHE A 82 -2.83 6.86 4.52
CA PHE A 82 -1.49 6.35 4.82
C PHE A 82 -0.62 6.18 3.57
N PHE A 83 0.69 6.21 3.79
CA PHE A 83 1.68 5.75 2.82
C PHE A 83 2.13 4.32 3.15
N ALA A 84 2.25 3.47 2.14
CA ALA A 84 2.94 2.19 2.23
C ALA A 84 4.33 2.35 1.60
N PHE A 85 5.34 2.56 2.45
CA PHE A 85 6.71 2.78 1.99
C PHE A 85 7.33 1.49 1.49
N CYS A 86 7.90 1.52 0.30
CA CYS A 86 8.72 0.44 -0.23
C CYS A 86 10.02 0.36 0.57
N TRP A 87 10.21 -0.74 1.27
CA TRP A 87 11.38 -0.98 2.08
C TRP A 87 12.26 -2.07 1.46
N TYR A 88 13.55 -1.83 1.35
CA TYR A 88 14.50 -2.66 0.63
C TYR A 88 15.54 -3.26 1.56
N TYR A 89 15.69 -4.58 1.53
CA TYR A 89 16.78 -5.25 2.23
C TYR A 89 18.14 -4.75 1.75
N ALA A 90 19.13 -4.65 2.63
CA ALA A 90 20.38 -3.99 2.27
C ALA A 90 21.30 -4.88 1.45
N ASP A 91 21.45 -6.14 1.87
CA ASP A 91 22.37 -7.13 1.31
C ASP A 91 21.56 -8.20 0.58
N ASP A 92 21.51 -8.15 -0.76
CA ASP A 92 20.79 -9.14 -1.56
C ASP A 92 21.23 -10.57 -1.20
N LYS A 93 20.28 -11.36 -0.65
CA LYS A 93 20.49 -12.74 -0.18
C LYS A 93 21.53 -12.91 0.92
N GLY A 94 22.13 -11.82 1.39
CA GLY A 94 23.15 -11.82 2.43
C GLY A 94 22.56 -11.85 3.84
N PRO A 95 23.42 -11.89 4.88
CA PRO A 95 22.97 -11.88 6.26
C PRO A 95 22.37 -10.52 6.63
N PHE A 96 21.44 -10.53 7.59
CA PHE A 96 20.86 -9.31 8.12
C PHE A 96 21.95 -8.37 8.67
N ASN A 97 21.99 -7.15 8.16
CA ASN A 97 22.98 -6.14 8.52
C ASN A 97 22.29 -4.80 8.79
N GLU A 98 22.01 -4.53 10.06
CA GLU A 98 21.30 -3.31 10.48
C GLU A 98 22.04 -2.03 10.05
N LYS A 99 23.37 -1.99 10.15
CA LYS A 99 24.17 -0.83 9.75
C LYS A 99 24.00 -0.54 8.25
N ALA A 100 24.03 -1.58 7.43
CA ALA A 100 23.80 -1.44 5.98
C ALA A 100 22.36 -1.00 5.67
N ILE A 101 21.37 -1.52 6.39
CA ILE A 101 19.96 -1.10 6.27
C ILE A 101 19.82 0.38 6.60
N ARG A 102 20.35 0.84 7.73
CA ARG A 102 20.29 2.26 8.14
C ARG A 102 21.01 3.20 7.17
N ALA A 103 22.01 2.72 6.47
CA ALA A 103 22.79 3.51 5.50
C ALA A 103 22.18 3.48 4.09
N LYS A 104 21.07 2.71 3.86
CA LYS A 104 20.50 2.55 2.52
C LYS A 104 19.72 3.79 2.10
N PRO A 105 20.12 4.47 0.99
CA PRO A 105 19.44 5.71 0.57
C PRO A 105 17.95 5.53 0.25
N ALA A 106 17.54 4.30 -0.12
CA ALA A 106 16.14 3.96 -0.38
C ALA A 106 15.26 3.86 0.89
N HIS A 107 15.73 4.34 2.03
CA HIS A 107 14.93 4.51 3.26
C HIS A 107 14.85 5.98 3.71
N THR A 108 15.45 6.89 2.94
CA THR A 108 15.52 8.31 3.30
C THR A 108 14.15 8.94 3.45
N SER A 109 13.21 8.66 2.54
CA SER A 109 11.88 9.25 2.62
C SER A 109 11.08 8.73 3.82
N LEU A 110 11.22 7.45 4.19
CA LEU A 110 10.64 6.90 5.41
C LEU A 110 11.22 7.60 6.65
N ASP A 111 12.55 7.76 6.71
CA ASP A 111 13.22 8.46 7.81
C ASP A 111 12.77 9.93 7.93
N LEU A 112 12.57 10.61 6.81
CA LEU A 112 12.03 11.97 6.77
C LEU A 112 10.58 12.01 7.24
N PHE A 113 9.76 11.04 6.84
CA PHE A 113 8.37 10.93 7.31
C PHE A 113 8.31 10.79 8.84
N LEU A 114 9.15 9.93 9.42
CA LEU A 114 9.22 9.72 10.87
C LEU A 114 9.64 10.99 11.65
N LYS A 115 10.44 11.85 11.03
CA LYS A 115 10.91 13.11 11.60
C LYS A 115 10.00 14.30 11.30
N ALA A 116 9.05 14.17 10.35
CA ALA A 116 8.17 15.26 9.93
C ALA A 116 7.29 15.74 11.08
N LYS A 117 7.23 17.06 11.29
CA LYS A 117 6.43 17.67 12.38
C LYS A 117 4.93 17.50 12.20
N ASN A 118 4.48 17.22 10.98
CA ASN A 118 3.09 17.04 10.63
C ASN A 118 2.71 15.58 10.30
N LYS A 119 3.57 14.58 10.64
CA LYS A 119 3.31 13.16 10.39
C LYS A 119 2.02 12.65 11.02
N ASN A 120 1.56 13.29 12.11
CA ASN A 120 0.31 12.96 12.79
C ASN A 120 -0.96 13.13 11.92
N LYS A 121 -0.84 13.70 10.72
CA LYS A 121 -1.95 13.82 9.76
C LYS A 121 -2.18 12.54 8.96
N MET A 122 -1.25 11.59 8.98
CA MET A 122 -1.31 10.37 8.19
C MET A 122 -0.77 9.18 9.00
N LYS A 123 -1.15 7.98 8.57
CA LYS A 123 -0.49 6.74 8.98
C LYS A 123 0.57 6.32 7.97
N PHE A 124 1.37 5.32 8.32
CA PHE A 124 2.27 4.64 7.40
C PHE A 124 2.35 3.15 7.70
N CYS A 125 2.71 2.36 6.72
CA CYS A 125 3.12 0.98 6.88
C CYS A 125 4.26 0.66 5.93
N ILE A 126 4.79 -0.55 6.02
CA ILE A 126 5.90 -1.02 5.20
C ILE A 126 5.38 -2.02 4.17
N LEU A 127 5.83 -1.85 2.92
CA LEU A 127 5.86 -2.88 1.91
C LEU A 127 7.30 -3.38 1.79
N ILE A 128 7.55 -4.65 2.11
CA ILE A 128 8.86 -5.29 1.89
C ILE A 128 9.00 -5.55 0.38
N ALA A 129 9.88 -4.79 -0.26
CA ALA A 129 10.18 -4.92 -1.69
C ALA A 129 11.21 -6.04 -1.92
N ASN A 130 10.77 -7.29 -1.73
CA ASN A 130 11.62 -8.48 -1.80
C ASN A 130 11.82 -8.93 -3.26
N HIS A 131 12.64 -8.22 -4.01
CA HIS A 131 12.99 -8.54 -5.40
C HIS A 131 14.51 -8.63 -5.60
N ASP A 132 14.97 -9.02 -6.77
CA ASP A 132 16.39 -9.12 -7.08
C ASP A 132 17.13 -7.80 -6.79
N GLY A 133 18.23 -7.89 -6.08
CA GLY A 133 18.99 -6.76 -5.54
C GLY A 133 18.59 -6.32 -4.12
N ALA A 134 17.51 -6.90 -3.55
CA ALA A 134 17.05 -6.63 -2.19
C ALA A 134 16.39 -7.88 -1.55
N LYS A 135 16.80 -9.08 -1.93
CA LYS A 135 16.15 -10.33 -1.56
C LYS A 135 16.53 -10.76 -0.15
N ILE A 136 15.53 -11.10 0.64
CA ILE A 136 15.69 -11.69 1.96
C ILE A 136 15.64 -13.21 1.78
N GLU A 137 16.69 -13.92 2.18
CA GLU A 137 16.73 -15.38 2.19
C GLU A 137 16.88 -15.93 3.60
N GLY A 138 16.19 -17.05 3.87
CA GLY A 138 16.27 -17.79 5.12
C GLY A 138 15.46 -17.20 6.26
N GLU A 139 14.98 -18.09 7.12
CA GLU A 139 14.06 -17.78 8.23
C GLU A 139 14.63 -16.73 9.19
N GLU A 140 15.90 -16.84 9.54
CA GLU A 140 16.54 -15.95 10.51
C GLU A 140 16.60 -14.51 9.99
N ASN A 141 16.88 -14.30 8.71
CA ASN A 141 16.88 -12.96 8.12
C ASN A 141 15.47 -12.35 8.11
N TRP A 142 14.42 -13.13 7.81
CA TRP A 142 13.04 -12.68 7.89
C TRP A 142 12.64 -12.30 9.32
N LYS A 143 12.97 -13.14 10.32
CA LYS A 143 12.72 -12.82 11.73
C LYS A 143 13.44 -11.55 12.16
N ARG A 144 14.74 -11.43 11.87
CA ARG A 144 15.53 -10.23 12.22
C ARG A 144 15.00 -8.97 11.55
N THR A 145 14.47 -9.08 10.32
CA THR A 145 13.81 -7.96 9.63
C THR A 145 12.56 -7.50 10.40
N ILE A 146 11.73 -8.42 10.87
CA ILE A 146 10.56 -8.07 11.69
C ILE A 146 10.97 -7.53 13.05
N GLY A 147 11.99 -8.10 13.70
CA GLY A 147 12.57 -7.57 14.95
C GLY A 147 13.04 -6.12 14.78
N TYR A 148 13.72 -5.83 13.67
CA TYR A 148 14.14 -4.48 13.30
C TYR A 148 12.94 -3.52 13.12
N PHE A 149 11.86 -3.98 12.48
CA PHE A 149 10.64 -3.16 12.33
C PHE A 149 9.97 -2.89 13.68
N ALA A 150 9.94 -3.89 14.56
CA ALA A 150 9.40 -3.75 15.90
C ALA A 150 10.16 -2.70 16.71
N ASP A 151 11.48 -2.73 16.63
CA ASP A 151 12.35 -1.83 17.39
C ASP A 151 12.40 -0.39 16.82
N ASN A 152 12.12 -0.20 15.51
CA ASN A 152 12.32 1.11 14.85
C ASN A 152 11.03 1.75 14.32
N TYR A 153 9.98 0.97 14.03
CA TYR A 153 8.80 1.50 13.33
C TYR A 153 7.47 1.20 14.00
N PHE A 154 7.22 -0.03 14.47
CA PHE A 154 5.89 -0.43 14.96
C PHE A 154 5.43 0.32 16.20
N SER A 155 6.35 0.82 17.03
CA SER A 155 6.05 1.62 18.21
C SER A 155 5.62 3.06 17.89
N ASP A 156 5.82 3.53 16.65
CA ASP A 156 5.38 4.87 16.24
C ASP A 156 3.84 4.92 16.20
N SER A 157 3.25 5.91 16.87
CA SER A 157 1.79 6.08 16.95
C SER A 157 1.11 6.27 15.59
N GLN A 158 1.87 6.57 14.54
CA GLN A 158 1.37 6.68 13.17
C GLN A 158 1.55 5.39 12.35
N TYR A 159 2.15 4.33 12.92
CA TYR A 159 2.19 3.06 12.22
C TYR A 159 0.76 2.52 12.04
N LEU A 160 0.44 2.03 10.84
CA LEU A 160 -0.88 1.48 10.54
C LEU A 160 -1.06 0.13 11.24
N THR A 161 -2.12 0.01 12.04
CA THR A 161 -2.50 -1.24 12.68
C THR A 161 -3.92 -1.64 12.29
N ILE A 162 -4.17 -2.93 12.24
CA ILE A 162 -5.50 -3.54 12.09
C ILE A 162 -5.63 -4.58 13.21
N ASP A 163 -6.69 -4.49 14.01
CA ASP A 163 -6.91 -5.34 15.18
C ASP A 163 -5.70 -5.34 16.16
N ASP A 164 -5.08 -4.16 16.31
CA ASP A 164 -3.85 -3.92 17.10
C ASP A 164 -2.60 -4.66 16.58
N LYS A 165 -2.64 -5.18 15.37
CA LYS A 165 -1.50 -5.80 14.70
C LYS A 165 -0.88 -4.82 13.70
N PRO A 166 0.44 -4.57 13.71
CA PRO A 166 1.10 -3.76 12.69
C PRO A 166 0.96 -4.39 11.30
N VAL A 167 0.62 -3.56 10.31
CA VAL A 167 0.42 -3.99 8.93
C VAL A 167 1.75 -4.09 8.22
N VAL A 168 2.01 -5.25 7.60
CA VAL A 168 3.17 -5.47 6.71
C VAL A 168 2.68 -6.03 5.38
N ILE A 169 3.10 -5.40 4.28
CA ILE A 169 2.77 -5.82 2.92
C ILE A 169 3.99 -6.52 2.32
N TYR A 170 3.78 -7.65 1.65
CA TYR A 170 4.86 -8.47 1.09
C TYR A 170 4.79 -8.45 -0.44
N TYR A 171 5.77 -7.81 -1.09
CA TYR A 171 6.00 -7.95 -2.52
C TYR A 171 6.68 -9.31 -2.78
N LEU A 172 6.25 -10.03 -3.83
CA LEU A 172 6.64 -11.43 -4.06
C LEU A 172 6.38 -12.33 -2.82
N PRO A 173 5.12 -12.47 -2.38
CA PRO A 173 4.77 -13.05 -1.09
C PRO A 173 5.10 -14.54 -0.97
N LEU A 174 5.32 -15.26 -2.08
CA LEU A 174 5.71 -16.67 -2.07
C LEU A 174 7.05 -16.91 -1.38
N ASP A 175 7.99 -15.96 -1.47
CA ASP A 175 9.30 -16.06 -0.82
C ASP A 175 9.20 -15.93 0.71
N ALA A 176 8.26 -15.11 1.19
CA ALA A 176 8.02 -14.89 2.62
C ALA A 176 7.08 -15.93 3.24
N GLN A 177 6.20 -16.55 2.44
CA GLN A 177 5.15 -17.45 2.91
C GLN A 177 5.63 -18.55 3.87
N PRO A 178 6.75 -19.25 3.63
CA PRO A 178 7.22 -20.31 4.54
C PRO A 178 7.55 -19.80 5.95
N PHE A 179 7.79 -18.50 6.10
CA PHE A 179 8.31 -17.88 7.32
C PHE A 179 7.28 -16.97 8.03
N ILE A 180 6.05 -16.88 7.55
CA ILE A 180 5.00 -16.03 8.15
C ILE A 180 4.77 -16.38 9.62
N SER A 181 4.74 -17.66 9.98
CA SER A 181 4.56 -18.10 11.37
C SER A 181 5.72 -17.63 12.26
N SER A 182 6.96 -17.78 11.80
CA SER A 182 8.16 -17.35 12.55
C SER A 182 8.21 -15.83 12.71
N MET A 183 7.86 -15.08 11.67
CA MET A 183 7.74 -13.62 11.71
C MET A 183 6.67 -13.16 12.68
N ASN A 184 5.52 -13.81 12.71
CA ASN A 184 4.48 -13.56 13.71
C ASN A 184 4.98 -13.84 15.14
N GLY A 185 5.70 -14.95 15.35
CA GLY A 185 6.33 -15.27 16.62
C GLY A 185 7.31 -14.20 17.10
N GLU A 186 8.12 -13.65 16.19
CA GLU A 186 9.03 -12.55 16.50
C GLU A 186 8.28 -11.28 16.92
N ALA A 187 7.22 -10.89 16.19
CA ALA A 187 6.39 -9.76 16.58
C ALA A 187 5.76 -9.95 17.97
N VAL A 188 5.29 -11.17 18.29
CA VAL A 188 4.75 -11.50 19.61
C VAL A 188 5.83 -11.42 20.69
N ALA A 189 7.05 -11.91 20.43
CA ALA A 189 8.18 -11.81 21.35
C ALA A 189 8.57 -10.35 21.65
N LYS A 190 8.31 -9.43 20.71
CA LYS A 190 8.48 -7.98 20.86
C LYS A 190 7.28 -7.27 21.50
N GLY A 191 6.24 -7.99 21.93
CA GLY A 191 5.10 -7.45 22.66
C GLY A 191 3.89 -7.02 21.81
N TYR A 192 3.87 -7.35 20.51
CA TYR A 192 2.73 -7.10 19.64
C TYR A 192 1.76 -8.29 19.62
N LYS A 193 0.53 -8.11 19.13
CA LYS A 193 -0.45 -9.20 18.97
C LYS A 193 -0.16 -10.10 17.73
N GLY A 194 1.01 -10.04 17.16
CA GLY A 194 1.40 -10.59 15.87
C GLY A 194 1.40 -9.52 14.78
N LEU A 195 1.42 -9.93 13.52
CA LEU A 195 1.39 -9.05 12.35
C LEU A 195 0.02 -9.13 11.66
N TYR A 196 -0.43 -8.05 11.04
CA TYR A 196 -1.44 -8.10 9.99
C TYR A 196 -0.73 -8.15 8.64
N THR A 197 -0.80 -9.30 8.00
CA THR A 197 0.00 -9.61 6.81
C THR A 197 -0.81 -9.46 5.53
N MET A 198 -0.28 -8.72 4.55
CA MET A 198 -0.91 -8.55 3.25
C MET A 198 -0.01 -9.06 2.11
N SER A 199 -0.51 -10.00 1.31
CA SER A 199 0.21 -10.49 0.13
C SER A 199 -0.03 -9.62 -1.10
N CYS A 200 0.99 -9.37 -1.92
CA CYS A 200 0.83 -8.79 -3.25
C CYS A 200 0.63 -9.87 -4.31
N GLY A 201 -0.53 -9.87 -4.96
CA GLY A 201 -0.81 -10.64 -6.17
C GLY A 201 -1.38 -12.04 -5.99
N TYR A 202 -1.34 -12.63 -4.81
CA TYR A 202 -1.83 -13.98 -4.53
C TYR A 202 -2.63 -14.03 -3.24
N GLY A 203 -3.79 -14.67 -3.28
CA GLY A 203 -4.61 -14.95 -2.10
C GLY A 203 -4.09 -16.19 -1.36
N LEU A 204 -2.98 -16.05 -0.66
CA LEU A 204 -2.32 -17.14 0.06
C LEU A 204 -2.97 -17.33 1.44
N LYS A 205 -3.15 -18.59 1.85
CA LYS A 205 -3.86 -18.95 3.10
C LYS A 205 -3.20 -18.45 4.40
N ASP A 206 -1.89 -18.18 4.34
CA ASP A 206 -1.11 -17.78 5.52
C ASP A 206 -1.06 -16.26 5.71
N TYR A 207 -1.75 -15.50 4.83
CA TYR A 207 -1.88 -14.06 4.90
C TYR A 207 -3.28 -13.65 5.34
N ASP A 208 -3.38 -12.57 6.14
CA ASP A 208 -4.66 -12.02 6.60
C ASP A 208 -5.45 -11.37 5.46
N ALA A 209 -4.75 -10.76 4.49
CA ALA A 209 -5.37 -10.10 3.34
C ALA A 209 -4.48 -10.17 2.10
N MET A 210 -5.04 -9.76 0.96
CA MET A 210 -4.27 -9.59 -0.28
C MET A 210 -4.52 -8.22 -0.92
N THR A 211 -3.54 -7.80 -1.71
CA THR A 211 -3.57 -6.62 -2.57
C THR A 211 -2.69 -6.87 -3.80
N TRP A 212 -2.37 -5.84 -4.56
CA TRP A 212 -1.36 -5.85 -5.64
C TRP A 212 -0.54 -4.56 -5.54
N TYR A 213 0.75 -4.61 -5.92
CA TYR A 213 1.53 -3.38 -6.12
C TYR A 213 1.01 -2.64 -7.35
N ASN A 214 1.12 -3.29 -8.50
CA ASN A 214 0.39 -2.94 -9.72
C ASN A 214 0.03 -4.22 -10.48
N SER A 215 -0.88 -4.12 -11.44
CA SER A 215 -1.24 -5.25 -12.30
C SER A 215 -1.70 -4.76 -13.66
N PHE A 216 -1.18 -5.36 -14.71
CA PHE A 216 -1.48 -5.07 -16.10
C PHE A 216 -1.44 -6.36 -16.93
N ASP A 217 -1.99 -6.33 -18.15
CA ASP A 217 -1.99 -7.50 -19.04
C ASP A 217 -0.61 -7.68 -19.70
N GLY A 218 0.25 -8.49 -19.08
CA GLY A 218 1.60 -8.78 -19.58
C GLY A 218 1.67 -9.56 -20.89
N LYS A 219 0.52 -9.99 -21.46
CA LYS A 219 0.48 -10.64 -22.78
C LYS A 219 0.48 -9.63 -23.93
N LYS A 220 0.30 -8.35 -23.62
CA LYS A 220 0.25 -7.25 -24.58
C LYS A 220 1.55 -6.43 -24.56
N GLU A 221 2.69 -7.13 -24.56
CA GLU A 221 3.99 -6.48 -24.65
C GLU A 221 4.07 -5.59 -25.89
N SER A 222 4.69 -4.41 -25.78
CA SER A 222 4.90 -3.39 -26.80
C SER A 222 3.64 -2.78 -27.45
N GLU A 223 2.47 -2.89 -26.81
CA GLU A 223 1.24 -2.29 -27.32
C GLU A 223 0.82 -1.06 -26.51
N GLU A 224 0.44 0.00 -27.22
CA GLU A 224 -0.33 1.09 -26.65
C GLU A 224 -1.73 0.61 -26.29
N GLN A 225 -2.18 0.88 -25.08
CA GLN A 225 -3.49 0.51 -24.58
C GLN A 225 -4.21 1.74 -24.00
N ASP A 226 -5.52 1.75 -24.02
CA ASP A 226 -6.28 2.76 -23.31
C ASP A 226 -6.23 2.55 -21.79
N TYR A 227 -6.26 3.63 -21.03
CA TYR A 227 -6.27 3.56 -19.56
C TYR A 227 -7.45 2.75 -19.02
N GLU A 228 -8.58 2.74 -19.71
CA GLU A 228 -9.75 1.97 -19.32
C GLU A 228 -9.50 0.45 -19.38
N ASP A 229 -8.63 -0.01 -20.27
CA ASP A 229 -8.22 -1.42 -20.33
C ASP A 229 -7.42 -1.83 -19.09
N LEU A 230 -6.59 -0.91 -18.54
CA LEU A 230 -5.83 -1.18 -17.31
C LEU A 230 -6.75 -1.46 -16.12
N PHE A 231 -7.72 -0.60 -15.86
CA PHE A 231 -8.58 -0.84 -14.71
C PHE A 231 -9.59 -1.97 -14.95
N THR A 232 -10.03 -2.20 -16.19
CA THR A 232 -10.86 -3.36 -16.55
C THR A 232 -10.10 -4.67 -16.31
N TRP A 233 -8.80 -4.72 -16.62
CA TRP A 233 -7.94 -5.85 -16.29
C TRP A 233 -7.87 -6.08 -14.78
N ILE A 234 -7.56 -5.02 -14.01
CA ILE A 234 -7.48 -5.08 -12.54
C ILE A 234 -8.79 -5.58 -11.93
N GLU A 235 -9.92 -5.10 -12.40
CA GLU A 235 -11.24 -5.54 -11.95
C GLU A 235 -11.50 -7.01 -12.31
N ARG A 236 -11.13 -7.43 -13.50
CA ARG A 236 -11.29 -8.82 -13.94
C ARG A 236 -10.51 -9.81 -13.05
N ILE A 237 -9.26 -9.48 -12.70
CA ILE A 237 -8.48 -10.35 -11.80
C ILE A 237 -9.03 -10.33 -10.38
N ARG A 238 -9.41 -9.15 -9.87
CA ARG A 238 -10.03 -8.98 -8.55
C ARG A 238 -11.33 -9.77 -8.42
N ASN A 239 -12.19 -9.74 -9.42
CA ASN A 239 -13.49 -10.40 -9.39
C ASN A 239 -13.39 -11.94 -9.43
N LYS A 240 -12.23 -12.50 -9.77
CA LYS A 240 -11.96 -13.95 -9.69
C LYS A 240 -11.54 -14.41 -8.29
N ILE A 241 -11.27 -13.48 -7.36
CA ILE A 241 -10.82 -13.83 -6.01
C ILE A 241 -12.02 -14.39 -5.22
N PRO A 242 -11.84 -15.53 -4.53
CA PRO A 242 -12.90 -16.15 -3.73
C PRO A 242 -13.45 -15.15 -2.70
N GLU A 243 -14.77 -15.21 -2.45
CA GLU A 243 -15.48 -14.26 -1.60
C GLU A 243 -14.93 -14.21 -0.15
N LYS A 244 -14.49 -15.35 0.36
CA LYS A 244 -13.89 -15.47 1.70
C LYS A 244 -12.52 -14.80 1.86
N THR A 245 -11.85 -14.42 0.79
CA THR A 245 -10.53 -13.78 0.83
C THR A 245 -10.70 -12.29 1.11
N VAL A 246 -10.05 -11.78 2.14
CA VAL A 246 -10.00 -10.35 2.41
C VAL A 246 -9.11 -9.66 1.36
N VAL A 247 -9.66 -8.69 0.67
CA VAL A 247 -8.97 -7.98 -0.42
C VAL A 247 -8.95 -6.50 -0.12
N ALA A 248 -7.76 -5.89 -0.18
CA ALA A 248 -7.59 -4.45 -0.34
C ALA A 248 -7.47 -4.15 -1.85
N PRO A 249 -8.54 -3.70 -2.54
CA PRO A 249 -8.53 -3.49 -3.97
C PRO A 249 -7.43 -2.52 -4.38
N LEU A 250 -6.71 -2.88 -5.45
CA LEU A 250 -5.80 -1.97 -6.13
C LEU A 250 -6.59 -1.00 -7.02
N CYS A 251 -6.20 0.28 -6.99
CA CYS A 251 -6.55 1.27 -8.00
C CYS A 251 -5.28 1.85 -8.62
N SER A 252 -5.05 1.62 -9.90
CA SER A 252 -3.87 2.13 -10.60
C SER A 252 -4.15 3.49 -11.21
N VAL A 253 -3.21 4.45 -11.02
CA VAL A 253 -3.28 5.78 -11.67
C VAL A 253 -2.78 5.72 -13.10
N GLY A 254 -2.01 4.69 -13.44
CA GLY A 254 -1.47 4.47 -14.77
C GLY A 254 -0.30 3.50 -14.77
N TRP A 255 0.13 3.14 -15.97
CA TRP A 255 1.32 2.35 -16.19
C TRP A 255 1.95 2.76 -17.51
N ASP A 256 3.20 3.20 -17.45
CA ASP A 256 4.00 3.56 -18.63
C ASP A 256 5.49 3.57 -18.26
N LYS A 257 6.12 2.42 -18.40
CA LYS A 257 7.55 2.18 -18.10
C LYS A 257 8.52 2.64 -19.18
N ARG A 258 8.04 3.24 -20.26
CA ARG A 258 8.89 3.68 -21.36
C ARG A 258 10.09 4.56 -20.95
N PRO A 259 10.05 5.35 -19.86
CA PRO A 259 11.26 6.03 -19.38
C PRO A 259 12.38 5.11 -18.93
N TRP A 260 12.07 3.92 -18.45
CA TRP A 260 13.02 2.96 -17.84
C TRP A 260 13.41 1.81 -18.76
N GLU A 261 12.59 1.49 -19.74
CA GLU A 261 12.77 0.34 -20.62
C GLU A 261 12.77 0.72 -22.09
N ASN A 262 13.24 -0.18 -22.97
CA ASN A 262 13.03 -0.06 -24.38
C ASN A 262 11.54 -0.14 -24.71
N VAL A 263 11.06 0.81 -25.51
CA VAL A 263 9.66 0.95 -25.91
C VAL A 263 9.09 -0.34 -26.52
N GLU A 264 9.94 -1.11 -27.17
CA GLU A 264 9.58 -2.34 -27.90
C GLU A 264 9.15 -3.51 -27.00
N LYS A 265 9.31 -3.38 -25.66
CA LYS A 265 9.06 -4.45 -24.71
C LYS A 265 8.08 -4.09 -23.59
N SER A 266 7.51 -2.89 -23.62
CA SER A 266 6.66 -2.42 -22.51
C SER A 266 5.26 -2.10 -22.98
N VAL A 267 4.26 -2.77 -22.42
CA VAL A 267 2.88 -2.29 -22.49
C VAL A 267 2.78 -0.95 -21.76
N TYR A 268 2.06 0.00 -22.33
CA TYR A 268 1.81 1.29 -21.72
C TYR A 268 0.39 1.78 -22.00
N TYR A 269 -0.13 2.55 -21.05
CA TYR A 269 -1.52 3.00 -21.08
C TYR A 269 -1.59 4.51 -21.26
N VAL A 270 -2.37 4.95 -22.23
CA VAL A 270 -2.60 6.35 -22.62
C VAL A 270 -4.01 6.81 -22.29
N ASN A 271 -4.39 8.03 -22.67
CA ASN A 271 -5.74 8.58 -22.53
C ASN A 271 -6.26 8.59 -21.09
N LYS A 272 -5.37 8.76 -20.10
CA LYS A 272 -5.76 8.88 -18.71
C LYS A 272 -6.71 10.06 -18.49
N SER A 273 -7.89 9.78 -17.95
CA SER A 273 -8.83 10.81 -17.57
C SER A 273 -9.17 10.76 -16.08
N THR A 274 -9.44 11.93 -15.50
CA THR A 274 -9.85 12.00 -14.09
C THR A 274 -11.23 11.38 -13.84
N SER A 275 -12.07 11.28 -14.86
CA SER A 275 -13.36 10.59 -14.80
C SER A 275 -13.18 9.08 -14.74
N ALA A 276 -12.35 8.51 -15.61
CA ALA A 276 -12.05 7.09 -15.63
C ALA A 276 -11.37 6.64 -14.30
N PHE A 277 -10.39 7.41 -13.80
CA PHE A 277 -9.77 7.12 -12.50
C PHE A 277 -10.78 7.20 -11.35
N ARG A 278 -11.69 8.18 -11.33
CA ARG A 278 -12.75 8.25 -10.34
C ARG A 278 -13.69 7.05 -10.40
N GLU A 279 -14.07 6.64 -11.61
CA GLU A 279 -14.90 5.45 -11.80
C GLU A 279 -14.22 4.19 -11.25
N HIS A 280 -12.94 4.01 -11.56
CA HIS A 280 -12.14 2.92 -11.02
C HIS A 280 -12.14 2.90 -9.47
N LEU A 281 -11.96 4.06 -8.83
CA LEU A 281 -12.04 4.19 -7.38
C LEU A 281 -13.45 3.88 -6.83
N TYR A 282 -14.51 4.33 -7.50
CA TYR A 282 -15.88 4.08 -7.06
C TYR A 282 -16.24 2.61 -7.13
N ARG A 283 -15.84 1.92 -8.21
CA ARG A 283 -16.01 0.46 -8.34
C ARG A 283 -15.23 -0.32 -7.30
N ALA A 284 -14.08 0.18 -6.85
CA ALA A 284 -13.35 -0.43 -5.74
C ALA A 284 -14.11 -0.27 -4.41
N VAL A 285 -14.76 0.86 -4.16
CA VAL A 285 -15.64 1.07 -2.99
C VAL A 285 -16.84 0.13 -3.05
N ASP A 286 -17.51 0.05 -4.20
CA ASP A 286 -18.67 -0.82 -4.37
C ASP A 286 -18.31 -2.30 -4.17
N TYR A 287 -17.14 -2.72 -4.66
CA TYR A 287 -16.61 -4.05 -4.42
C TYR A 287 -16.41 -4.36 -2.93
N LEU A 288 -15.82 -3.43 -2.18
CA LEU A 288 -15.61 -3.62 -0.73
C LEU A 288 -16.94 -3.75 0.02
N TYR A 289 -17.91 -2.90 -0.31
CA TYR A 289 -19.20 -2.90 0.38
C TYR A 289 -20.08 -4.10 0.00
N SER A 290 -19.97 -4.60 -1.23
CA SER A 290 -20.68 -5.82 -1.63
C SER A 290 -20.18 -7.09 -0.91
N ARG A 291 -18.92 -7.08 -0.46
CA ARG A 291 -18.30 -8.22 0.24
C ARG A 291 -18.43 -8.16 1.75
N ASN A 292 -18.92 -7.06 2.30
CA ASN A 292 -19.03 -6.86 3.76
C ASN A 292 -17.72 -7.23 4.51
N THR A 293 -16.57 -6.81 3.91
CA THR A 293 -15.25 -7.12 4.46
C THR A 293 -15.02 -6.33 5.76
N PRO A 294 -14.38 -6.92 6.79
CA PRO A 294 -14.16 -6.27 8.07
C PRO A 294 -13.28 -5.02 7.97
N ASN A 295 -12.38 -4.97 7.00
CA ASN A 295 -11.44 -3.86 6.80
C ASN A 295 -11.60 -3.26 5.41
N SER A 296 -12.06 -2.00 5.36
CA SER A 296 -12.28 -1.28 4.11
C SER A 296 -11.03 -0.48 3.72
N ILE A 297 -10.06 -1.14 3.07
CA ILE A 297 -8.83 -0.53 2.57
C ILE A 297 -8.82 -0.56 1.04
N ILE A 298 -8.47 0.57 0.41
CA ILE A 298 -8.10 0.66 -1.01
C ILE A 298 -6.62 1.01 -1.09
N MET A 299 -5.88 0.30 -1.93
CA MET A 299 -4.49 0.62 -2.25
C MET A 299 -4.39 1.32 -3.59
N ILE A 300 -3.61 2.38 -3.66
CA ILE A 300 -3.37 3.10 -4.92
C ILE A 300 -1.93 2.90 -5.36
N TYR A 301 -1.75 2.50 -6.59
CA TYR A 301 -0.48 2.53 -7.29
C TYR A 301 -0.41 3.81 -8.14
N ALA A 302 0.41 4.80 -7.77
CA ALA A 302 1.16 4.97 -6.55
C ALA A 302 1.12 6.46 -6.14
N TRP A 303 1.84 6.85 -5.09
CA TRP A 303 2.06 8.25 -4.79
C TRP A 303 3.03 8.87 -5.80
N ASN A 304 4.17 8.22 -6.08
CA ASN A 304 5.32 8.83 -6.74
C ASN A 304 6.10 7.92 -7.73
N GLU A 305 5.44 6.95 -8.37
CA GLU A 305 6.08 6.12 -9.41
C GLU A 305 6.17 6.86 -10.76
N TYR A 306 6.97 7.92 -10.78
CA TYR A 306 7.11 8.78 -11.98
C TYR A 306 7.71 8.05 -13.18
N GLY A 307 8.68 7.15 -12.96
CA GLY A 307 9.31 6.32 -13.98
C GLY A 307 8.37 5.33 -14.66
N GLU A 308 7.34 4.90 -13.91
CA GLU A 308 6.34 3.91 -14.36
C GLU A 308 4.97 4.54 -14.70
N GLY A 309 4.85 5.86 -14.62
CA GLY A 309 3.62 6.56 -15.01
C GLY A 309 2.45 6.42 -14.02
N GLY A 310 2.69 5.82 -12.84
CA GLY A 310 1.70 5.64 -11.78
C GLY A 310 1.94 6.61 -10.63
N TYR A 311 1.39 7.82 -10.68
CA TYR A 311 1.63 8.81 -9.62
C TYR A 311 0.41 9.70 -9.36
N LEU A 312 0.18 10.01 -8.07
CA LEU A 312 -0.84 10.95 -7.59
C LEU A 312 -0.24 12.29 -7.14
N ALA A 313 1.04 12.29 -6.77
CA ALA A 313 1.74 13.50 -6.39
C ALA A 313 1.60 14.58 -7.50
N PRO A 314 1.33 15.83 -7.15
CA PRO A 314 1.22 16.89 -8.15
C PRO A 314 2.52 17.07 -8.94
N THR A 315 2.41 17.12 -10.26
CA THR A 315 3.54 17.26 -11.19
C THR A 315 3.40 18.47 -12.07
N VAL A 316 4.43 18.76 -12.88
CA VAL A 316 4.38 19.83 -13.87
C VAL A 316 3.18 19.68 -14.83
N GLY A 317 2.85 18.42 -15.21
CA GLY A 317 1.69 18.10 -16.06
C GLY A 317 0.34 18.18 -15.33
N ASP A 318 0.33 18.04 -13.99
CA ASP A 318 -0.88 18.19 -13.17
C ASP A 318 -0.61 18.97 -11.87
N LYS A 319 -0.20 20.22 -12.00
CA LYS A 319 0.11 21.10 -10.85
C LYS A 319 -1.03 21.24 -9.85
N ARG A 320 -2.28 21.03 -10.30
CA ARG A 320 -3.48 21.16 -9.46
C ARG A 320 -3.88 19.86 -8.79
N GLY A 321 -3.19 18.74 -9.04
CA GLY A 321 -3.53 17.42 -8.50
C GLY A 321 -4.95 16.99 -8.86
N LYS A 322 -5.32 17.03 -10.15
CA LYS A 322 -6.67 16.70 -10.61
C LYS A 322 -7.02 15.24 -10.31
N PHE A 323 -6.04 14.33 -10.50
CA PHE A 323 -6.18 12.92 -10.15
C PHE A 323 -6.29 12.73 -8.64
N LEU A 324 -5.44 13.35 -7.87
CA LEU A 324 -5.46 13.29 -6.40
C LEU A 324 -6.81 13.79 -5.81
N LYS A 325 -7.42 14.81 -6.41
CA LYS A 325 -8.75 15.29 -6.00
C LYS A 325 -9.84 14.23 -6.16
N GLN A 326 -9.68 13.23 -7.03
CA GLN A 326 -10.67 12.16 -7.16
C GLN A 326 -10.68 11.25 -5.93
N VAL A 327 -9.53 11.07 -5.26
CA VAL A 327 -9.44 10.34 -3.99
C VAL A 327 -10.33 10.99 -2.93
N LYS A 328 -10.28 12.31 -2.78
CA LYS A 328 -11.16 13.04 -1.86
C LYS A 328 -12.65 12.88 -2.20
N LYS A 329 -13.01 12.84 -3.49
CA LYS A 329 -14.38 12.57 -3.92
C LYS A 329 -14.80 11.14 -3.56
N THR A 330 -13.90 10.19 -3.66
CA THR A 330 -14.15 8.79 -3.31
C THR A 330 -14.44 8.62 -1.81
N LYS A 331 -13.73 9.31 -0.94
CA LYS A 331 -14.05 9.33 0.50
C LYS A 331 -15.48 9.85 0.76
N ARG A 332 -15.92 10.86 0.00
CA ARG A 332 -17.31 11.38 0.11
C ARG A 332 -18.33 10.38 -0.46
N TYR A 333 -18.00 9.72 -1.57
CA TYR A 333 -18.85 8.68 -2.16
C TYR A 333 -19.06 7.52 -1.18
N ALA A 334 -17.99 7.01 -0.58
CA ALA A 334 -18.04 5.94 0.40
C ALA A 334 -18.94 6.29 1.62
N ARG A 335 -18.83 7.53 2.14
CA ARG A 335 -19.68 8.00 3.25
C ARG A 335 -21.18 8.05 2.94
N ARG A 336 -21.54 8.19 1.67
CA ARG A 336 -22.97 8.20 1.24
C ARG A 336 -23.54 6.81 1.03
N LYS A 337 -22.68 5.82 0.93
CA LYS A 337 -23.03 4.40 0.74
C LYS A 337 -23.22 3.66 2.09
N LYS A 338 -22.69 4.22 3.19
CA LYS A 338 -22.94 3.76 4.56
C LYS A 338 -24.32 4.18 5.03
#